data_af857c9862cf4a52b59aadb4dc56e125
#
_entry.id   af857c9862cf4a52b59aadb4dc56e125
#
_cell.length_a   1.000
_cell.length_b   1.000
_cell.length_c   1.000
_cell.angle_alpha   90.00
_cell.angle_beta   90.00
_cell.angle_gamma   90.00
#
_symmetry.space_group_name_H-M   'P 1'
#
loop_
_entity.id
_entity.type
_entity.pdbx_description
1 polymer ?
#
loop_
_entity_poly.entity_id
_entity_poly.type
_entity_poly.pdbx_seq_one_letter_code
_entity_poly.pdbx_strand_id
1 'polypeptide(L)'
;MSKVVWSIAGSDSGGGAGVQADLKAMHSFGVHGCTAITALTAQNSLGVESLNAVSTEVIEAQLLALESDMPAAVIKIGMLANVQQIQLIAEHLTRYKARWEMPPVIVYDPVAIATSGDALTEEDTVDALKTHLLPLVDVITPNTHETQLLTGVYLIGPDAVREAAQKLLSFGVKSVVIKGGHWDYPKGYCIDYCWHQEAEYWLGNESVNTPHTHGTGCSLSSVIAACLSKGYPLKDAFILGKAYINAGLKAAKRYGEGIGPVAHTHFPESIADYPQVIEPGSWLGDELEFLVPDEYNYAAGFAPIEGELGLYAVVDTVDWIELCLKNDVKTVQLRIKDADSPTLEQDIAKAIELGNKYGGRVFINDHWQLAIKHGAYGVHLGQEDLNVADLNAIKQAGLRLGLSTHGFYEMLRAHNYRPSYLAFGAIYPTTTKDMTGQIQGLEKLRHFVPLMHAEYPTVAIGGIDLARSSEVAATGVGSVAVVRAITEAQSPEQAIINLKQAIGEQ
;
A
#
# COMPACT_ATOMS: atom_id res chain seq x y z
N MET A 1 -9.41 4.25 20.88
CA MET A 1 -8.65 3.25 21.64
C MET A 1 -7.28 3.12 21.01
N SER A 2 -6.21 2.93 21.79
CA SER A 2 -4.87 2.62 21.28
C SER A 2 -4.94 1.29 20.52
N LYS A 3 -4.26 1.23 19.38
CA LYS A 3 -4.30 0.05 18.51
C LYS A 3 -3.33 -0.99 19.06
N VAL A 4 -3.86 -2.15 19.45
CA VAL A 4 -3.10 -3.29 19.98
C VAL A 4 -3.06 -4.39 18.94
N VAL A 5 -1.88 -4.97 18.75
CA VAL A 5 -1.65 -6.16 17.92
C VAL A 5 -1.08 -7.27 18.79
N TRP A 6 -1.63 -8.48 18.69
CA TRP A 6 -1.03 -9.65 19.35
C TRP A 6 -0.08 -10.35 18.37
N SER A 7 1.09 -10.76 18.88
CA SER A 7 1.97 -11.73 18.25
C SER A 7 1.90 -13.05 19.01
N ILE A 8 1.41 -14.10 18.35
CA ILE A 8 1.40 -15.47 18.86
C ILE A 8 2.50 -16.21 18.11
N ALA A 9 3.69 -16.36 18.72
CA ALA A 9 4.86 -16.91 18.05
C ALA A 9 5.92 -17.40 19.02
N GLY A 10 6.95 -18.06 18.48
CA GLY A 10 8.13 -18.47 19.25
C GLY A 10 9.01 -17.29 19.64
N SER A 11 9.82 -17.48 20.68
CA SER A 11 10.83 -16.53 21.15
C SER A 11 12.20 -16.92 20.61
N ASP A 12 12.86 -16.01 19.89
CA ASP A 12 14.25 -16.15 19.41
C ASP A 12 15.24 -15.49 20.39
N SER A 13 16.07 -16.28 21.08
CA SER A 13 17.07 -15.77 22.01
C SER A 13 18.12 -14.86 21.35
N GLY A 14 18.40 -15.06 20.05
CA GLY A 14 19.27 -14.19 19.25
C GLY A 14 18.61 -12.83 18.89
N GLY A 15 17.29 -12.72 19.06
CA GLY A 15 16.53 -11.48 18.88
C GLY A 15 16.36 -11.03 17.44
N GLY A 16 16.63 -11.90 16.46
CA GLY A 16 16.55 -11.62 15.03
C GLY A 16 15.21 -12.00 14.39
N ALA A 17 14.44 -12.91 15.01
CA ALA A 17 13.16 -13.42 14.53
C ALA A 17 12.15 -13.52 15.69
N GLY A 18 11.06 -14.26 15.50
CA GLY A 18 10.05 -14.55 16.50
C GLY A 18 9.42 -13.29 17.09
N VAL A 19 8.91 -13.39 18.30
CA VAL A 19 8.24 -12.26 18.99
C VAL A 19 9.13 -11.03 19.13
N GLN A 20 10.46 -11.20 19.20
CA GLN A 20 11.41 -10.09 19.30
C GLN A 20 11.43 -9.23 18.01
N ALA A 21 11.47 -9.87 16.85
CA ALA A 21 11.37 -9.17 15.57
C ALA A 21 9.96 -8.55 15.39
N ASP A 22 8.92 -9.28 15.79
CA ASP A 22 7.54 -8.81 15.71
C ASP A 22 7.34 -7.52 16.50
N LEU A 23 7.78 -7.48 17.76
CA LEU A 23 7.66 -6.28 18.61
C LEU A 23 8.44 -5.08 18.04
N LYS A 24 9.66 -5.31 17.53
CA LYS A 24 10.45 -4.25 16.88
C LYS A 24 9.76 -3.69 15.66
N ALA A 25 9.23 -4.56 14.79
CA ALA A 25 8.50 -4.17 13.59
C ALA A 25 7.22 -3.38 13.93
N MET A 26 6.42 -3.85 14.88
CA MET A 26 5.22 -3.15 15.35
C MET A 26 5.54 -1.79 15.96
N HIS A 27 6.60 -1.71 16.78
CA HIS A 27 7.08 -0.47 17.38
C HIS A 27 7.50 0.56 16.34
N SER A 28 8.18 0.14 15.25
CA SER A 28 8.59 1.02 14.15
C SER A 28 7.40 1.70 13.45
N PHE A 29 6.20 1.10 13.55
CA PHE A 29 4.95 1.66 13.03
C PHE A 29 4.07 2.32 14.09
N GLY A 30 4.60 2.53 15.31
CA GLY A 30 3.90 3.18 16.42
C GLY A 30 2.72 2.36 16.96
N VAL A 31 2.79 1.02 16.89
CA VAL A 31 1.76 0.11 17.36
C VAL A 31 2.23 -0.63 18.61
N HIS A 32 1.36 -0.75 19.61
CA HIS A 32 1.64 -1.55 20.80
C HIS A 32 1.47 -3.05 20.50
N GLY A 33 2.57 -3.80 20.52
CA GLY A 33 2.58 -5.25 20.37
C GLY A 33 2.49 -5.96 21.72
N CYS A 34 1.56 -6.92 21.85
CA CYS A 34 1.50 -7.88 22.94
C CYS A 34 1.95 -9.24 22.44
N THR A 35 2.39 -10.13 23.32
CA THR A 35 2.92 -11.44 22.92
C THR A 35 2.27 -12.58 23.69
N ALA A 36 1.99 -13.69 22.98
CA ALA A 36 1.75 -15.01 23.55
C ALA A 36 2.83 -15.97 22.99
N ILE A 37 3.72 -16.46 23.84
CA ILE A 37 4.87 -17.24 23.44
C ILE A 37 4.48 -18.71 23.27
N THR A 38 4.76 -19.28 22.08
CA THR A 38 4.45 -20.68 21.73
C THR A 38 5.65 -21.62 21.91
N ALA A 39 6.86 -21.11 21.80
CA ALA A 39 8.08 -21.88 22.00
C ALA A 39 9.24 -20.98 22.48
N LEU A 40 10.16 -21.56 23.20
CA LEU A 40 11.44 -20.95 23.56
C LEU A 40 12.55 -21.64 22.77
N THR A 41 13.31 -20.89 21.98
CA THR A 41 14.48 -21.44 21.28
C THR A 41 15.77 -21.02 21.98
N ALA A 42 16.74 -21.93 22.06
CA ALA A 42 18.13 -21.57 22.22
C ALA A 42 18.70 -21.39 20.79
N GLN A 43 18.76 -20.15 20.35
CA GLN A 43 19.10 -19.79 18.97
C GLN A 43 20.06 -18.63 18.93
N ASN A 44 20.97 -18.64 17.97
CA ASN A 44 21.90 -17.57 17.65
C ASN A 44 22.04 -17.42 16.12
N SER A 45 23.03 -16.65 15.64
CA SER A 45 23.25 -16.46 14.20
C SER A 45 23.70 -17.71 13.44
N LEU A 46 24.17 -18.75 14.15
CA LEU A 46 24.63 -19.99 13.53
C LEU A 46 23.53 -21.03 13.37
N GLY A 47 22.48 -20.99 14.22
CA GLY A 47 21.36 -21.93 14.13
C GLY A 47 20.56 -22.05 15.42
N VAL A 48 19.63 -23.01 15.41
CA VAL A 48 18.79 -23.39 16.55
C VAL A 48 19.41 -24.58 17.27
N GLU A 49 19.88 -24.40 18.51
CA GLU A 49 20.47 -25.48 19.32
C GLU A 49 19.40 -26.33 20.01
N SER A 50 18.32 -25.69 20.46
CA SER A 50 17.17 -26.40 21.04
C SER A 50 15.89 -25.59 20.91
N LEU A 51 14.77 -26.32 20.86
CA LEU A 51 13.43 -25.78 20.83
C LEU A 51 12.60 -26.42 21.95
N ASN A 52 12.01 -25.62 22.80
CA ASN A 52 11.12 -26.04 23.88
C ASN A 52 9.73 -25.49 23.64
N ALA A 53 8.78 -26.35 23.29
CA ALA A 53 7.37 -25.98 23.14
C ALA A 53 6.81 -25.52 24.49
N VAL A 54 6.11 -24.40 24.50
CA VAL A 54 5.34 -23.93 25.68
C VAL A 54 4.07 -24.78 25.77
N SER A 55 3.68 -25.19 27.00
CA SER A 55 2.49 -26.01 27.18
C SER A 55 1.21 -25.26 26.81
N THR A 56 0.19 -26.00 26.42
CA THR A 56 -1.12 -25.45 26.05
C THR A 56 -1.77 -24.65 27.17
N GLU A 57 -1.60 -25.06 28.42
CA GLU A 57 -2.14 -24.37 29.61
C GLU A 57 -1.50 -22.97 29.75
N VAL A 58 -0.19 -22.86 29.51
CA VAL A 58 0.53 -21.59 29.60
C VAL A 58 0.13 -20.66 28.43
N ILE A 59 0.00 -21.21 27.23
CA ILE A 59 -0.46 -20.43 26.06
C ILE A 59 -1.88 -19.91 26.30
N GLU A 60 -2.80 -20.76 26.77
CA GLU A 60 -4.17 -20.35 27.08
C GLU A 60 -4.22 -19.26 28.15
N ALA A 61 -3.42 -19.40 29.23
CA ALA A 61 -3.32 -18.37 30.26
C ALA A 61 -2.84 -17.01 29.73
N GLN A 62 -1.84 -17.00 28.81
CA GLN A 62 -1.38 -15.78 28.13
C GLN A 62 -2.49 -15.14 27.29
N LEU A 63 -3.20 -15.95 26.48
CA LEU A 63 -4.28 -15.46 25.62
C LEU A 63 -5.45 -14.90 26.43
N LEU A 64 -5.86 -15.58 27.50
CA LEU A 64 -6.93 -15.11 28.39
C LEU A 64 -6.56 -13.82 29.12
N ALA A 65 -5.30 -13.67 29.55
CA ALA A 65 -4.81 -12.45 30.18
C ALA A 65 -4.88 -11.26 29.21
N LEU A 66 -4.43 -11.44 27.94
CA LEU A 66 -4.52 -10.41 26.91
C LEU A 66 -5.96 -10.08 26.55
N GLU A 67 -6.81 -11.10 26.39
CA GLU A 67 -8.22 -10.92 26.05
C GLU A 67 -8.99 -10.11 27.10
N SER A 68 -8.63 -10.26 28.37
CA SER A 68 -9.35 -9.62 29.49
C SER A 68 -9.15 -8.11 29.57
N ASP A 69 -8.04 -7.57 29.06
CA ASP A 69 -7.65 -6.15 29.28
C ASP A 69 -7.15 -5.45 28.00
N MET A 70 -6.47 -6.16 27.11
CA MET A 70 -5.82 -5.59 25.91
C MET A 70 -6.31 -6.29 24.62
N PRO A 71 -7.60 -6.18 24.25
CA PRO A 71 -8.14 -6.84 23.07
C PRO A 71 -7.47 -6.35 21.79
N ALA A 72 -7.12 -7.29 20.89
CA ALA A 72 -6.46 -7.00 19.64
C ALA A 72 -7.45 -6.70 18.50
N ALA A 73 -7.10 -5.70 17.68
CA ALA A 73 -7.74 -5.49 16.39
C ALA A 73 -7.15 -6.41 15.29
N VAL A 74 -5.88 -6.80 15.46
CA VAL A 74 -5.16 -7.70 14.54
C VAL A 74 -4.33 -8.67 15.36
N ILE A 75 -4.30 -9.93 14.95
CA ILE A 75 -3.50 -10.99 15.56
C ILE A 75 -2.54 -11.53 14.51
N LYS A 76 -1.24 -11.39 14.72
CA LYS A 76 -0.21 -12.04 13.93
C LYS A 76 0.14 -13.38 14.56
N ILE A 77 0.15 -14.43 13.77
CA ILE A 77 0.57 -15.78 14.17
C ILE A 77 1.85 -16.12 13.41
N GLY A 78 2.85 -16.59 14.13
CA GLY A 78 4.08 -17.14 13.58
C GLY A 78 4.22 -18.62 13.86
N MET A 79 5.40 -19.06 14.33
CA MET A 79 5.70 -20.45 14.59
C MET A 79 4.80 -21.07 15.66
N LEU A 80 4.23 -22.22 15.36
CA LEU A 80 3.51 -23.11 16.26
C LEU A 80 4.23 -24.45 16.30
N ALA A 81 4.50 -24.98 17.51
CA ALA A 81 5.43 -26.07 17.70
C ALA A 81 4.81 -27.47 17.49
N ASN A 82 3.49 -27.63 17.61
CA ASN A 82 2.82 -28.92 17.51
C ASN A 82 1.31 -28.79 17.26
N VAL A 83 0.68 -29.94 16.97
CA VAL A 83 -0.76 -30.06 16.68
C VAL A 83 -1.63 -29.52 17.82
N GLN A 84 -1.26 -29.79 19.07
CA GLN A 84 -2.05 -29.38 20.25
C GLN A 84 -2.11 -27.87 20.37
N GLN A 85 -1.01 -27.16 20.09
CA GLN A 85 -0.99 -25.70 20.06
C GLN A 85 -1.87 -25.14 18.95
N ILE A 86 -1.83 -25.74 17.74
CA ILE A 86 -2.65 -25.32 16.60
C ILE A 86 -4.13 -25.45 16.94
N GLN A 87 -4.55 -26.57 17.51
CA GLN A 87 -5.93 -26.80 17.92
C GLN A 87 -6.39 -25.83 18.99
N LEU A 88 -5.62 -25.66 20.07
CA LEU A 88 -5.92 -24.70 21.13
C LEU A 88 -6.09 -23.26 20.59
N ILE A 89 -5.12 -22.81 19.78
CA ILE A 89 -5.15 -21.44 19.25
C ILE A 89 -6.33 -21.27 18.29
N ALA A 90 -6.61 -22.24 17.42
CA ALA A 90 -7.76 -22.20 16.52
C ALA A 90 -9.09 -22.15 17.27
N GLU A 91 -9.25 -22.94 18.32
CA GLU A 91 -10.44 -22.92 19.20
C GLU A 91 -10.57 -21.58 19.93
N HIS A 92 -9.47 -21.05 20.48
CA HIS A 92 -9.46 -19.73 21.13
C HIS A 92 -9.85 -18.62 20.17
N LEU A 93 -9.26 -18.58 18.96
CA LEU A 93 -9.57 -17.60 17.95
C LEU A 93 -11.01 -17.68 17.46
N THR A 94 -11.56 -18.87 17.31
CA THR A 94 -12.96 -19.07 16.95
C THR A 94 -13.89 -18.44 18.00
N ARG A 95 -13.65 -18.72 19.27
CA ARG A 95 -14.41 -18.13 20.39
C ARG A 95 -14.20 -16.61 20.46
N TYR A 96 -12.97 -16.14 20.27
CA TYR A 96 -12.61 -14.73 20.35
C TYR A 96 -13.28 -13.94 19.23
N LYS A 97 -13.21 -14.41 17.97
CA LYS A 97 -13.85 -13.74 16.81
C LYS A 97 -15.37 -13.64 16.98
N ALA A 98 -16.01 -14.64 17.55
CA ALA A 98 -17.46 -14.65 17.75
C ALA A 98 -18.00 -13.61 18.75
N ARG A 99 -17.14 -12.99 19.56
CA ARG A 99 -17.53 -11.97 20.56
C ARG A 99 -17.60 -10.55 20.01
N TRP A 100 -17.06 -10.30 18.82
CA TRP A 100 -16.91 -8.96 18.27
C TRP A 100 -17.76 -8.77 17.03
N GLU A 101 -18.47 -7.65 16.94
CA GLU A 101 -19.14 -7.23 15.69
C GLU A 101 -18.15 -7.05 14.53
N MET A 102 -16.96 -6.51 14.85
CA MET A 102 -15.81 -6.47 13.95
C MET A 102 -14.73 -7.40 14.51
N PRO A 103 -14.65 -8.66 14.02
CA PRO A 103 -13.67 -9.61 14.50
C PRO A 103 -12.24 -9.18 14.12
N PRO A 104 -11.22 -9.57 14.93
CA PRO A 104 -9.83 -9.26 14.62
C PRO A 104 -9.42 -9.91 13.30
N VAL A 105 -8.55 -9.20 12.56
CA VAL A 105 -7.91 -9.72 11.36
C VAL A 105 -6.77 -10.66 11.77
N ILE A 106 -6.70 -11.84 11.17
CA ILE A 106 -5.66 -12.83 11.44
C ILE A 106 -4.62 -12.82 10.31
N VAL A 107 -3.37 -12.48 10.64
CA VAL A 107 -2.23 -12.54 9.74
C VAL A 107 -1.36 -13.73 10.14
N TYR A 108 -1.19 -14.69 9.25
CA TYR A 108 -0.41 -15.91 9.52
C TYR A 108 0.85 -15.98 8.65
N ASP A 109 2.00 -16.08 9.29
CA ASP A 109 3.30 -16.39 8.67
C ASP A 109 3.64 -17.87 8.97
N PRO A 110 3.52 -18.79 8.00
CA PRO A 110 3.64 -20.23 8.23
C PRO A 110 5.09 -20.66 8.32
N VAL A 111 5.78 -20.27 9.39
CA VAL A 111 7.18 -20.57 9.62
C VAL A 111 7.37 -22.09 9.73
N ALA A 112 7.77 -22.73 8.63
CA ALA A 112 7.99 -24.18 8.56
C ALA A 112 9.47 -24.58 8.75
N ILE A 113 10.41 -23.66 8.44
CA ILE A 113 11.85 -23.89 8.55
C ILE A 113 12.50 -22.65 9.15
N ALA A 114 13.40 -22.82 10.12
CA ALA A 114 14.26 -21.73 10.56
C ALA A 114 15.21 -21.30 9.42
N THR A 115 15.64 -20.06 9.41
CA THR A 115 16.59 -19.51 8.40
C THR A 115 17.91 -20.30 8.35
N SER A 116 18.23 -21.06 9.40
CA SER A 116 19.34 -22.01 9.48
C SER A 116 19.14 -23.29 8.68
N GLY A 117 17.93 -23.57 8.16
CA GLY A 117 17.58 -24.80 7.43
C GLY A 117 17.05 -25.93 8.33
N ASP A 118 16.93 -25.71 9.64
CA ASP A 118 16.38 -26.71 10.55
C ASP A 118 14.86 -26.80 10.44
N ALA A 119 14.31 -28.01 10.25
CA ALA A 119 12.88 -28.25 10.16
C ALA A 119 12.22 -28.03 11.54
N LEU A 120 11.29 -27.07 11.62
CA LEU A 120 10.57 -26.74 12.85
C LEU A 120 9.16 -27.36 12.89
N THR A 121 8.74 -28.04 11.82
CA THR A 121 7.35 -28.51 11.64
C THR A 121 7.33 -29.96 11.18
N GLU A 122 6.62 -30.84 11.89
CA GLU A 122 6.34 -32.22 11.49
C GLU A 122 5.17 -32.28 10.49
N GLU A 123 5.07 -33.37 9.69
CA GLU A 123 4.05 -33.56 8.64
C GLU A 123 2.61 -33.45 9.21
N ASP A 124 2.35 -34.06 10.38
CA ASP A 124 1.06 -33.96 11.07
C ASP A 124 0.66 -32.51 11.42
N THR A 125 1.63 -31.65 11.63
CA THR A 125 1.42 -30.25 11.94
C THR A 125 0.87 -29.48 10.71
N VAL A 126 1.33 -29.81 9.52
CA VAL A 126 0.85 -29.22 8.26
C VAL A 126 -0.62 -29.53 8.02
N ASP A 127 -1.04 -30.78 8.27
CA ASP A 127 -2.44 -31.19 8.14
C ASP A 127 -3.34 -30.55 9.20
N ALA A 128 -2.85 -30.41 10.42
CA ALA A 128 -3.56 -29.67 11.47
C ALA A 128 -3.70 -28.19 11.13
N LEU A 129 -2.68 -27.54 10.55
CA LEU A 129 -2.77 -26.17 10.06
C LEU A 129 -3.88 -26.02 9.02
N LYS A 130 -3.91 -26.87 8.00
CA LYS A 130 -4.92 -26.85 6.93
C LYS A 130 -6.33 -27.05 7.46
N THR A 131 -6.49 -27.92 8.44
CA THR A 131 -7.81 -28.29 8.95
C THR A 131 -8.36 -27.31 9.98
N HIS A 132 -7.52 -26.79 10.86
CA HIS A 132 -7.99 -26.03 12.03
C HIS A 132 -7.67 -24.54 11.94
N LEU A 133 -6.49 -24.14 11.44
CA LEU A 133 -6.07 -22.74 11.51
C LEU A 133 -6.35 -21.98 10.22
N LEU A 134 -6.01 -22.51 9.04
CA LEU A 134 -6.14 -21.79 7.77
C LEU A 134 -7.56 -21.29 7.48
N PRO A 135 -8.66 -21.98 7.86
CA PRO A 135 -10.02 -21.47 7.70
C PRO A 135 -10.31 -20.17 8.47
N LEU A 136 -9.50 -19.83 9.47
CA LEU A 136 -9.65 -18.63 10.30
C LEU A 136 -8.77 -17.46 9.83
N VAL A 137 -7.81 -17.72 8.92
CA VAL A 137 -6.79 -16.78 8.50
C VAL A 137 -7.32 -15.81 7.45
N ASP A 138 -7.13 -14.53 7.70
CA ASP A 138 -7.51 -13.47 6.74
C ASP A 138 -6.37 -13.18 5.75
N VAL A 139 -5.11 -13.26 6.20
CA VAL A 139 -3.91 -13.03 5.36
C VAL A 139 -2.85 -14.09 5.68
N ILE A 140 -2.37 -14.80 4.66
CA ILE A 140 -1.23 -15.72 4.79
C ILE A 140 -0.01 -15.20 4.02
N THR A 141 1.20 -15.35 4.59
CA THR A 141 2.46 -14.83 4.02
C THR A 141 3.53 -15.89 3.84
N PRO A 142 3.29 -17.00 3.09
CA PRO A 142 4.28 -18.05 2.91
C PRO A 142 5.43 -17.63 1.98
N ASN A 143 6.63 -18.17 2.22
CA ASN A 143 7.69 -18.17 1.22
C ASN A 143 7.48 -19.32 0.21
N THR A 144 8.36 -19.45 -0.78
CA THR A 144 8.26 -20.48 -1.83
C THR A 144 8.24 -21.90 -1.25
N HIS A 145 9.07 -22.19 -0.25
CA HIS A 145 9.16 -23.51 0.37
C HIS A 145 7.90 -23.82 1.21
N GLU A 146 7.46 -22.86 2.03
CA GLU A 146 6.23 -22.96 2.82
C GLU A 146 4.99 -23.12 1.93
N THR A 147 4.95 -22.39 0.81
CA THR A 147 3.89 -22.54 -0.20
C THR A 147 3.87 -23.95 -0.76
N GLN A 148 5.01 -24.48 -1.17
CA GLN A 148 5.12 -25.84 -1.68
C GLN A 148 4.71 -26.87 -0.62
N LEU A 149 5.15 -26.73 0.62
CA LEU A 149 4.79 -27.62 1.73
C LEU A 149 3.26 -27.63 1.97
N LEU A 150 2.64 -26.47 2.00
CA LEU A 150 1.20 -26.35 2.23
C LEU A 150 0.36 -26.83 1.04
N THR A 151 0.80 -26.58 -0.19
CA THR A 151 -0.02 -26.81 -1.38
C THR A 151 0.37 -28.04 -2.17
N GLY A 152 1.62 -28.49 -2.04
CA GLY A 152 2.20 -29.55 -2.91
C GLY A 152 2.53 -29.06 -4.32
N VAL A 153 2.42 -27.76 -4.61
CA VAL A 153 2.70 -27.17 -5.93
C VAL A 153 4.14 -26.67 -5.98
N TYR A 154 4.90 -27.12 -6.98
CA TYR A 154 6.25 -26.63 -7.24
C TYR A 154 6.20 -25.31 -8.02
N LEU A 155 6.75 -24.24 -7.46
CA LEU A 155 6.67 -22.88 -8.01
C LEU A 155 7.70 -22.67 -9.13
N ILE A 156 7.46 -23.26 -10.29
CA ILE A 156 8.37 -23.21 -11.45
C ILE A 156 8.08 -22.02 -12.41
N GLY A 157 7.09 -21.22 -12.13
CA GLY A 157 6.68 -20.09 -12.96
C GLY A 157 5.42 -19.40 -12.43
N PRO A 158 4.98 -18.30 -13.07
CA PRO A 158 3.84 -17.52 -12.61
C PRO A 158 2.54 -18.30 -12.50
N ASP A 159 2.26 -19.19 -13.44
CA ASP A 159 1.03 -19.99 -13.44
C ASP A 159 1.01 -20.97 -12.26
N ALA A 160 2.17 -21.56 -11.92
CA ALA A 160 2.28 -22.40 -10.73
C ALA A 160 2.09 -21.59 -9.43
N VAL A 161 2.52 -20.33 -9.40
CA VAL A 161 2.26 -19.43 -8.27
C VAL A 161 0.78 -19.12 -8.14
N ARG A 162 0.09 -18.85 -9.24
CA ARG A 162 -1.37 -18.66 -9.26
C ARG A 162 -2.11 -19.89 -8.79
N GLU A 163 -1.72 -21.08 -9.29
CA GLU A 163 -2.27 -22.39 -8.86
C GLU A 163 -2.10 -22.58 -7.35
N ALA A 164 -0.88 -22.34 -6.82
CA ALA A 164 -0.60 -22.47 -5.41
C ALA A 164 -1.43 -21.49 -4.56
N ALA A 165 -1.58 -20.25 -5.01
CA ALA A 165 -2.42 -19.26 -4.35
C ALA A 165 -3.89 -19.69 -4.31
N GLN A 166 -4.45 -20.18 -5.43
CA GLN A 166 -5.82 -20.71 -5.48
C GLN A 166 -6.00 -21.90 -4.52
N LYS A 167 -4.97 -22.75 -4.39
CA LYS A 167 -5.02 -23.85 -3.44
C LYS A 167 -4.97 -23.39 -1.99
N LEU A 168 -4.19 -22.36 -1.66
CA LEU A 168 -4.23 -21.72 -0.33
C LEU A 168 -5.61 -21.13 -0.03
N LEU A 169 -6.22 -20.44 -0.99
CA LEU A 169 -7.58 -19.90 -0.86
C LEU A 169 -8.62 -21.01 -0.64
N SER A 170 -8.44 -22.18 -1.27
CA SER A 170 -9.34 -23.33 -1.07
C SER A 170 -9.31 -23.89 0.36
N PHE A 171 -8.28 -23.60 1.16
CA PHE A 171 -8.23 -23.91 2.58
C PHE A 171 -8.96 -22.89 3.47
N GLY A 172 -9.61 -21.89 2.88
CA GLY A 172 -10.41 -20.88 3.59
C GLY A 172 -9.67 -19.56 3.88
N VAL A 173 -8.41 -19.42 3.48
CA VAL A 173 -7.66 -18.17 3.59
C VAL A 173 -8.28 -17.11 2.68
N LYS A 174 -8.33 -15.84 3.13
CA LYS A 174 -8.98 -14.76 2.35
C LYS A 174 -8.01 -13.96 1.47
N SER A 175 -6.74 -13.90 1.82
CA SER A 175 -5.74 -13.15 1.07
C SER A 175 -4.37 -13.82 1.18
N VAL A 176 -3.60 -13.78 0.10
CA VAL A 176 -2.34 -14.48 -0.02
C VAL A 176 -1.22 -13.53 -0.46
N VAL A 177 -0.06 -13.63 0.21
CA VAL A 177 1.21 -13.05 -0.24
C VAL A 177 2.23 -14.16 -0.32
N ILE A 178 2.58 -14.62 -1.53
CA ILE A 178 3.68 -15.56 -1.73
C ILE A 178 4.97 -14.77 -1.89
N LYS A 179 5.88 -14.92 -0.92
CA LYS A 179 7.17 -14.23 -0.88
C LYS A 179 8.14 -14.81 -1.90
N GLY A 180 8.67 -14.00 -2.79
CA GLY A 180 9.56 -14.42 -3.88
C GLY A 180 11.06 -14.34 -3.58
N GLY A 181 11.46 -14.14 -2.33
CA GLY A 181 12.88 -13.97 -1.96
C GLY A 181 13.81 -15.15 -2.28
N HIS A 182 13.26 -16.31 -2.67
CA HIS A 182 13.99 -17.49 -3.10
C HIS A 182 13.72 -17.85 -4.57
N TRP A 183 13.20 -16.91 -5.33
CA TRP A 183 12.92 -17.07 -6.75
C TRP A 183 14.09 -16.54 -7.57
N ASP A 184 14.72 -17.39 -8.35
CA ASP A 184 15.91 -17.02 -9.13
C ASP A 184 15.57 -16.29 -10.46
N TYR A 185 14.32 -16.03 -10.73
CA TYR A 185 13.88 -15.36 -11.95
C TYR A 185 12.85 -14.25 -11.68
N PRO A 186 13.05 -13.07 -12.27
CA PRO A 186 14.25 -12.62 -13.01
C PRO A 186 15.42 -12.39 -12.06
N LYS A 187 16.62 -12.72 -12.52
CA LYS A 187 17.82 -12.57 -11.71
C LYS A 187 18.05 -11.11 -11.30
N GLY A 188 18.31 -10.91 -10.02
CA GLY A 188 18.55 -9.57 -9.46
C GLY A 188 17.30 -8.89 -8.92
N TYR A 189 16.14 -9.56 -8.95
CA TYR A 189 14.89 -9.06 -8.40
C TYR A 189 14.27 -9.99 -7.36
N CYS A 190 13.55 -9.43 -6.40
CA CYS A 190 12.71 -10.14 -5.46
C CYS A 190 11.25 -9.77 -5.76
N ILE A 191 10.46 -10.74 -6.23
CA ILE A 191 9.09 -10.51 -6.71
C ILE A 191 8.12 -11.30 -5.85
N ASP A 192 7.18 -10.61 -5.21
CA ASP A 192 6.11 -11.22 -4.42
C ASP A 192 4.81 -11.23 -5.22
N TYR A 193 4.08 -12.32 -5.12
CA TYR A 193 2.72 -12.45 -5.63
C TYR A 193 1.71 -12.13 -4.55
N CYS A 194 0.73 -11.33 -4.88
CA CYS A 194 -0.34 -10.91 -3.97
C CYS A 194 -1.71 -11.19 -4.59
N TRP A 195 -2.63 -11.75 -3.78
CA TRP A 195 -4.02 -11.94 -4.15
C TRP A 195 -4.95 -11.44 -3.04
N HIS A 196 -5.90 -10.58 -3.40
CA HIS A 196 -6.88 -10.01 -2.47
C HIS A 196 -8.11 -9.52 -3.23
N GLN A 197 -9.32 -9.82 -2.71
CA GLN A 197 -10.59 -9.37 -3.29
C GLN A 197 -10.72 -9.65 -4.80
N GLU A 198 -10.47 -10.91 -5.19
CA GLU A 198 -10.55 -11.38 -6.57
C GLU A 198 -9.59 -10.71 -7.56
N ALA A 199 -8.63 -9.95 -7.06
CA ALA A 199 -7.58 -9.31 -7.85
C ALA A 199 -6.19 -9.84 -7.48
N GLU A 200 -5.38 -10.12 -8.50
CA GLU A 200 -3.96 -10.40 -8.34
C GLU A 200 -3.12 -9.17 -8.67
N TYR A 201 -1.97 -9.07 -8.05
CA TYR A 201 -0.93 -8.10 -8.38
C TYR A 201 0.43 -8.60 -7.93
N TRP A 202 1.47 -8.07 -8.54
CA TRP A 202 2.84 -8.45 -8.27
C TRP A 202 3.62 -7.24 -7.77
N LEU A 203 4.51 -7.47 -6.80
CA LEU A 203 5.36 -6.44 -6.21
C LEU A 203 6.83 -6.81 -6.39
N GLY A 204 7.61 -5.95 -7.02
CA GLY A 204 9.01 -6.22 -7.31
C GLY A 204 9.96 -5.17 -6.74
N ASN A 205 11.12 -5.63 -6.24
CA ASN A 205 12.26 -4.79 -5.89
C ASN A 205 13.53 -5.40 -6.46
N GLU A 206 14.54 -4.57 -6.71
CA GLU A 206 15.91 -5.07 -6.85
C GLU A 206 16.31 -5.86 -5.61
N SER A 207 17.00 -6.98 -5.83
CA SER A 207 17.49 -7.81 -4.73
C SER A 207 18.63 -7.11 -3.99
N VAL A 208 18.53 -7.02 -2.67
CA VAL A 208 19.60 -6.48 -1.83
C VAL A 208 20.64 -7.57 -1.59
N ASN A 209 21.87 -7.35 -2.05
CA ASN A 209 22.97 -8.29 -1.85
C ASN A 209 23.50 -8.20 -0.40
N THR A 210 22.91 -8.97 0.49
CA THR A 210 23.32 -9.08 1.90
C THR A 210 23.12 -10.50 2.41
N PRO A 211 24.03 -11.04 3.25
CA PRO A 211 23.83 -12.30 3.94
C PRO A 211 22.90 -12.20 5.15
N HIS A 212 22.51 -10.97 5.55
CA HIS A 212 21.79 -10.70 6.79
C HIS A 212 20.26 -10.65 6.54
N THR A 213 19.66 -11.81 6.40
CA THR A 213 18.24 -11.99 6.00
C THR A 213 17.36 -12.59 7.11
N HIS A 214 17.95 -12.89 8.29
CA HIS A 214 17.21 -13.53 9.37
C HIS A 214 16.07 -12.65 9.88
N GLY A 215 14.88 -13.22 10.03
CA GLY A 215 13.69 -12.54 10.54
C GLY A 215 12.92 -11.66 9.53
N THR A 216 13.28 -11.68 8.24
CA THR A 216 12.55 -10.93 7.20
C THR A 216 11.07 -11.32 7.12
N GLY A 217 10.75 -12.63 7.16
CA GLY A 217 9.36 -13.12 7.14
C GLY A 217 8.54 -12.64 8.34
N CYS A 218 9.07 -12.85 9.56
CA CYS A 218 8.44 -12.39 10.79
C CYS A 218 8.21 -10.86 10.79
N SER A 219 9.20 -10.10 10.34
CA SER A 219 9.09 -8.64 10.27
C SER A 219 8.07 -8.19 9.23
N LEU A 220 8.03 -8.81 8.03
CA LEU A 220 7.05 -8.51 6.99
C LEU A 220 5.61 -8.71 7.50
N SER A 221 5.31 -9.89 8.03
CA SER A 221 3.97 -10.21 8.52
C SER A 221 3.54 -9.32 9.69
N SER A 222 4.49 -8.90 10.53
CA SER A 222 4.24 -8.00 11.66
C SER A 222 4.02 -6.55 11.23
N VAL A 223 4.71 -6.05 10.21
CA VAL A 223 4.41 -4.74 9.61
C VAL A 223 3.04 -4.76 8.96
N ILE A 224 2.69 -5.82 8.22
CA ILE A 224 1.34 -5.98 7.65
C ILE A 224 0.29 -5.89 8.77
N ALA A 225 0.48 -6.62 9.87
CA ALA A 225 -0.44 -6.59 11.01
C ALA A 225 -0.53 -5.20 11.66
N ALA A 226 0.60 -4.51 11.82
CA ALA A 226 0.65 -3.15 12.36
C ALA A 226 -0.10 -2.15 11.46
N CYS A 227 0.13 -2.20 10.15
CA CYS A 227 -0.56 -1.35 9.17
C CYS A 227 -2.07 -1.59 9.18
N LEU A 228 -2.51 -2.85 9.16
CA LEU A 228 -3.93 -3.20 9.25
C LEU A 228 -4.58 -2.67 10.54
N SER A 229 -3.88 -2.75 11.67
CA SER A 229 -4.38 -2.21 12.94
C SER A 229 -4.54 -0.69 12.91
N LYS A 230 -3.76 0.01 12.10
CA LYS A 230 -3.87 1.46 11.85
C LYS A 230 -4.93 1.82 10.82
N GLY A 231 -5.59 0.82 10.21
CA GLY A 231 -6.62 1.02 9.19
C GLY A 231 -6.07 1.30 7.78
N TYR A 232 -4.82 0.91 7.50
CA TYR A 232 -4.35 0.89 6.13
C TYR A 232 -5.06 -0.22 5.35
N PRO A 233 -5.42 0.00 4.08
CA PRO A 233 -5.88 -1.06 3.18
C PRO A 233 -4.82 -2.16 3.06
N LEU A 234 -5.25 -3.39 2.78
CA LEU A 234 -4.33 -4.53 2.73
C LEU A 234 -3.25 -4.37 1.65
N LYS A 235 -3.58 -3.79 0.49
CA LYS A 235 -2.60 -3.49 -0.57
C LYS A 235 -1.50 -2.55 -0.08
N ASP A 236 -1.87 -1.50 0.67
CA ASP A 236 -0.90 -0.57 1.27
C ASP A 236 -0.06 -1.25 2.35
N ALA A 237 -0.67 -2.13 3.16
CA ALA A 237 0.04 -2.89 4.19
C ALA A 237 1.13 -3.80 3.57
N PHE A 238 0.86 -4.42 2.42
CA PHE A 238 1.84 -5.22 1.69
C PHE A 238 2.99 -4.35 1.14
N ILE A 239 2.67 -3.22 0.54
CA ILE A 239 3.66 -2.25 0.05
C ILE A 239 4.59 -1.81 1.19
N LEU A 240 4.01 -1.37 2.31
CA LEU A 240 4.77 -0.89 3.46
C LEU A 240 5.60 -2.00 4.10
N GLY A 241 5.06 -3.21 4.17
CA GLY A 241 5.79 -4.38 4.65
C GLY A 241 7.03 -4.67 3.80
N LYS A 242 6.87 -4.70 2.47
CA LYS A 242 7.97 -4.94 1.54
C LYS A 242 9.00 -3.80 1.57
N ALA A 243 8.56 -2.54 1.60
CA ALA A 243 9.44 -1.38 1.72
C ALA A 243 10.27 -1.41 3.02
N TYR A 244 9.63 -1.76 4.14
CA TYR A 244 10.30 -1.90 5.43
C TYR A 244 11.38 -2.98 5.41
N ILE A 245 11.09 -4.14 4.82
CA ILE A 245 12.08 -5.22 4.68
C ILE A 245 13.24 -4.77 3.80
N ASN A 246 12.96 -4.10 2.69
CA ASN A 246 14.00 -3.65 1.76
C ASN A 246 14.93 -2.61 2.43
N ALA A 247 14.37 -1.63 3.13
CA ALA A 247 15.13 -0.68 3.95
C ALA A 247 15.97 -1.40 5.03
N GLY A 248 15.36 -2.38 5.70
CA GLY A 248 16.01 -3.18 6.72
C GLY A 248 17.17 -4.03 6.20
N LEU A 249 17.03 -4.64 5.01
CA LEU A 249 18.11 -5.40 4.37
C LEU A 249 19.29 -4.50 3.97
N LYS A 250 19.04 -3.31 3.42
CA LYS A 250 20.08 -2.33 3.09
C LYS A 250 20.83 -1.82 4.32
N ALA A 251 20.14 -1.70 5.46
CA ALA A 251 20.72 -1.24 6.73
C ALA A 251 21.26 -2.36 7.62
N ALA A 252 21.13 -3.64 7.19
CA ALA A 252 21.49 -4.81 8.00
C ALA A 252 22.99 -4.83 8.32
N LYS A 253 23.31 -5.28 9.54
CA LYS A 253 24.67 -5.37 10.05
C LYS A 253 24.95 -6.77 10.59
N ARG A 254 26.22 -7.13 10.60
CA ARG A 254 26.67 -8.40 11.18
C ARG A 254 26.61 -8.36 12.71
N TYR A 255 25.97 -9.38 13.30
CA TYR A 255 25.97 -9.65 14.73
C TYR A 255 26.28 -11.15 14.92
N GLY A 256 27.52 -11.49 15.23
CA GLY A 256 27.95 -12.88 15.30
C GLY A 256 28.58 -13.40 14.00
N GLU A 257 28.81 -14.72 13.89
CA GLU A 257 29.56 -15.34 12.79
C GLU A 257 28.64 -15.89 11.65
N GLY A 258 27.36 -16.09 11.92
CA GLY A 258 26.39 -16.62 10.96
C GLY A 258 25.54 -15.56 10.27
N ILE A 259 24.33 -15.98 9.85
CA ILE A 259 23.34 -15.10 9.20
C ILE A 259 22.84 -14.06 10.22
N GLY A 260 23.12 -12.79 9.96
CA GLY A 260 22.64 -11.69 10.81
C GLY A 260 21.16 -11.36 10.57
N PRO A 261 20.52 -10.64 11.52
CA PRO A 261 19.15 -10.23 11.40
C PRO A 261 18.97 -9.05 10.41
N VAL A 262 17.78 -8.95 9.83
CA VAL A 262 17.33 -7.73 9.16
C VAL A 262 17.33 -6.57 10.18
N ALA A 263 17.72 -5.37 9.75
CA ALA A 263 17.67 -4.20 10.63
C ALA A 263 16.22 -3.71 10.78
N HIS A 264 15.85 -3.33 12.00
CA HIS A 264 14.58 -2.67 12.29
C HIS A 264 14.77 -1.16 12.22
N THR A 265 14.36 -0.56 11.12
CA THR A 265 14.41 0.87 10.86
C THR A 265 13.13 1.56 11.32
N HIS A 266 12.97 2.84 11.02
CA HIS A 266 11.70 3.54 11.17
C HIS A 266 10.78 3.29 9.97
N PHE A 267 9.66 4.00 9.90
CA PHE A 267 8.80 4.02 8.73
C PHE A 267 9.63 4.31 7.46
N PRO A 268 9.45 3.57 6.34
CA PRO A 268 10.24 3.78 5.12
C PRO A 268 10.00 5.17 4.52
N GLU A 269 11.06 5.96 4.35
CA GLU A 269 10.99 7.35 3.87
C GLU A 269 11.62 7.55 2.49
N SER A 270 12.31 6.53 1.94
CA SER A 270 12.94 6.61 0.63
C SER A 270 12.13 5.83 -0.41
N ILE A 271 11.78 6.47 -1.52
CA ILE A 271 11.09 5.80 -2.64
C ILE A 271 11.90 4.59 -3.18
N ALA A 272 13.23 4.63 -3.07
CA ALA A 272 14.10 3.53 -3.47
C ALA A 272 13.93 2.24 -2.62
N ASP A 273 13.22 2.31 -1.48
CA ASP A 273 12.91 1.15 -0.66
C ASP A 273 11.57 0.52 -1.02
N TYR A 274 10.72 1.27 -1.72
CA TYR A 274 9.38 0.81 -2.09
C TYR A 274 9.42 -0.14 -3.29
N PRO A 275 8.51 -1.12 -3.34
CA PRO A 275 8.39 -1.98 -4.50
C PRO A 275 7.75 -1.26 -5.68
N GLN A 276 8.05 -1.72 -6.89
CA GLN A 276 7.20 -1.45 -8.04
C GLN A 276 5.93 -2.30 -7.96
N VAL A 277 4.80 -1.71 -8.32
CA VAL A 277 3.60 -2.44 -8.70
C VAL A 277 3.80 -2.91 -10.13
N ILE A 278 3.91 -4.22 -10.34
CA ILE A 278 4.18 -4.77 -11.67
C ILE A 278 2.86 -4.86 -12.43
N GLU A 279 2.79 -4.13 -13.52
CA GLU A 279 1.64 -4.11 -14.44
C GLU A 279 2.14 -4.19 -15.89
N PRO A 280 1.26 -4.54 -16.84
CA PRO A 280 1.56 -4.39 -18.26
C PRO A 280 2.13 -3.01 -18.57
N GLY A 281 3.30 -2.94 -19.21
CA GLY A 281 3.99 -1.70 -19.55
C GLY A 281 4.75 -1.02 -18.42
N SER A 282 4.77 -1.55 -17.19
CA SER A 282 5.75 -1.12 -16.19
C SER A 282 7.13 -1.65 -16.57
N TRP A 283 8.19 -0.90 -16.18
CA TRP A 283 9.56 -1.29 -16.50
C TRP A 283 9.90 -2.74 -16.10
N LEU A 284 9.51 -3.16 -14.90
CA LEU A 284 9.75 -4.52 -14.44
C LEU A 284 8.79 -5.53 -15.11
N GLY A 285 7.63 -5.07 -15.57
CA GLY A 285 6.72 -5.85 -16.40
C GLY A 285 7.33 -6.18 -17.76
N ASP A 286 8.03 -5.22 -18.39
CA ASP A 286 8.72 -5.41 -19.66
C ASP A 286 9.90 -6.39 -19.52
N GLU A 287 10.65 -6.34 -18.40
CA GLU A 287 11.68 -7.33 -18.07
C GLU A 287 11.10 -8.73 -17.78
N LEU A 288 9.83 -8.79 -17.37
CA LEU A 288 9.09 -10.00 -17.08
C LEU A 288 8.12 -10.33 -18.23
N GLU A 289 8.63 -10.65 -19.42
CA GLU A 289 7.88 -10.89 -20.65
C GLU A 289 6.59 -11.71 -20.50
N PHE A 290 6.46 -12.48 -19.42
CA PHE A 290 5.29 -13.29 -19.12
C PHE A 290 4.12 -12.53 -18.48
N LEU A 291 4.33 -11.28 -18.06
CA LEU A 291 3.30 -10.45 -17.40
C LEU A 291 2.73 -9.39 -18.33
N VAL A 292 3.28 -9.19 -19.54
CA VAL A 292 3.03 -8.01 -20.36
C VAL A 292 2.78 -8.32 -21.83
N PRO A 293 1.75 -7.71 -22.45
CA PRO A 293 1.69 -7.50 -23.88
C PRO A 293 2.53 -6.28 -24.29
N ASP A 294 3.22 -6.38 -25.43
CA ASP A 294 4.27 -5.55 -26.02
C ASP A 294 4.00 -4.04 -26.28
N GLU A 295 3.02 -3.37 -25.71
CA GLU A 295 2.53 -2.11 -26.31
C GLU A 295 2.90 -0.80 -25.61
N TYR A 296 3.57 -0.77 -24.44
CA TYR A 296 3.74 0.48 -23.70
C TYR A 296 5.18 0.80 -23.28
N ASN A 297 5.74 1.87 -23.82
CA ASN A 297 7.00 2.45 -23.34
C ASN A 297 6.74 3.68 -22.45
N TYR A 298 6.68 3.49 -21.13
CA TYR A 298 6.48 4.56 -20.15
C TYR A 298 7.76 5.31 -19.77
N ALA A 299 8.93 4.89 -20.25
CA ALA A 299 10.22 5.43 -19.84
C ALA A 299 10.37 6.95 -20.02
N ALA A 300 9.65 7.54 -20.99
CA ALA A 300 9.77 8.97 -21.30
C ALA A 300 8.83 9.92 -20.52
N GLY A 301 7.88 9.39 -19.72
CA GLY A 301 6.93 10.21 -18.96
C GLY A 301 6.01 11.09 -19.80
N PHE A 302 5.15 11.85 -19.14
CA PHE A 302 4.28 12.87 -19.72
C PHE A 302 4.96 14.25 -19.67
N ALA A 303 4.44 15.22 -20.44
CA ALA A 303 4.96 16.58 -20.45
C ALA A 303 4.94 17.19 -19.03
N PRO A 304 6.01 17.86 -18.58
CA PRO A 304 6.08 18.43 -17.24
C PRO A 304 5.14 19.62 -17.08
N ILE A 305 4.77 19.89 -15.82
CA ILE A 305 4.08 21.14 -15.46
C ILE A 305 5.10 22.29 -15.47
N GLU A 306 4.72 23.41 -16.08
CA GLU A 306 5.51 24.64 -16.05
C GLU A 306 5.13 25.46 -14.82
N GLY A 307 6.07 25.71 -13.92
CA GLY A 307 5.89 26.46 -12.69
C GLY A 307 5.08 25.71 -11.62
N GLU A 308 4.70 26.42 -10.58
CA GLU A 308 3.92 25.88 -9.46
C GLU A 308 2.43 25.73 -9.81
N LEU A 309 1.78 24.71 -9.29
CA LEU A 309 0.34 24.51 -9.50
C LEU A 309 -0.51 25.49 -8.68
N GLY A 310 -0.05 25.87 -7.48
CA GLY A 310 -0.71 26.82 -6.59
C GLY A 310 -2.09 26.37 -6.11
N LEU A 311 -3.03 27.31 -5.95
CA LEU A 311 -4.43 26.99 -5.70
C LEU A 311 -5.03 26.30 -6.93
N TYR A 312 -5.61 25.13 -6.73
CA TYR A 312 -6.18 24.32 -7.80
C TYR A 312 -7.71 24.25 -7.65
N ALA A 313 -8.45 24.92 -8.51
CA ALA A 313 -9.92 24.88 -8.48
C ALA A 313 -10.44 23.72 -9.34
N VAL A 314 -11.28 22.86 -8.76
CA VAL A 314 -11.99 21.79 -9.48
C VAL A 314 -13.47 22.16 -9.52
N VAL A 315 -14.00 22.40 -10.71
CA VAL A 315 -15.35 22.95 -10.91
C VAL A 315 -16.07 22.24 -12.06
N ASP A 316 -17.39 22.38 -12.13
CA ASP A 316 -18.26 21.61 -13.01
C ASP A 316 -18.88 22.40 -14.16
N THR A 317 -18.67 23.72 -14.22
CA THR A 317 -19.20 24.58 -15.30
C THR A 317 -18.16 25.53 -15.86
N VAL A 318 -18.40 25.97 -17.09
CA VAL A 318 -17.57 26.96 -17.80
C VAL A 318 -17.55 28.31 -17.09
N ASP A 319 -18.68 28.72 -16.50
CA ASP A 319 -18.77 29.99 -15.77
C ASP A 319 -17.84 30.00 -14.55
N TRP A 320 -17.73 28.87 -13.83
CA TRP A 320 -16.77 28.73 -12.73
C TRP A 320 -15.33 28.73 -13.22
N ILE A 321 -15.05 28.12 -14.38
CA ILE A 321 -13.71 28.18 -15.02
C ILE A 321 -13.35 29.63 -15.28
N GLU A 322 -14.25 30.42 -15.90
CA GLU A 322 -13.96 31.82 -16.22
C GLU A 322 -13.80 32.68 -14.94
N LEU A 323 -14.63 32.46 -13.92
CA LEU A 323 -14.52 33.18 -12.64
C LEU A 323 -13.15 32.90 -11.99
N CYS A 324 -12.73 31.63 -11.89
CA CYS A 324 -11.45 31.25 -11.30
C CYS A 324 -10.28 31.88 -12.06
N LEU A 325 -10.27 31.80 -13.39
CA LEU A 325 -9.22 32.36 -14.24
C LEU A 325 -9.14 33.89 -14.15
N LYS A 326 -10.28 34.59 -14.07
CA LYS A 326 -10.35 36.07 -13.87
C LYS A 326 -9.77 36.49 -12.51
N ASN A 327 -9.85 35.63 -11.51
CA ASN A 327 -9.30 35.86 -10.16
C ASN A 327 -7.90 35.22 -10.00
N ASP A 328 -7.19 35.06 -11.12
CA ASP A 328 -5.79 34.60 -11.16
C ASP A 328 -5.53 33.23 -10.54
N VAL A 329 -6.53 32.32 -10.56
CA VAL A 329 -6.31 30.90 -10.28
C VAL A 329 -5.69 30.28 -11.53
N LYS A 330 -4.40 29.94 -11.45
CA LYS A 330 -3.62 29.48 -12.62
C LYS A 330 -3.92 28.04 -13.02
N THR A 331 -4.43 27.22 -12.10
CA THR A 331 -4.70 25.79 -12.34
C THR A 331 -6.17 25.51 -12.04
N VAL A 332 -6.89 25.10 -13.06
CA VAL A 332 -8.33 24.78 -12.94
C VAL A 332 -8.63 23.44 -13.62
N GLN A 333 -9.64 22.73 -13.14
CA GLN A 333 -10.10 21.47 -13.74
C GLN A 333 -11.59 21.57 -14.00
N LEU A 334 -11.99 21.31 -15.25
CA LEU A 334 -13.39 21.13 -15.60
C LEU A 334 -13.77 19.66 -15.35
N ARG A 335 -14.73 19.44 -14.43
CA ARG A 335 -15.18 18.12 -14.03
C ARG A 335 -16.68 17.96 -14.23
N ILE A 336 -17.10 17.69 -15.46
CA ILE A 336 -18.48 17.36 -15.81
C ILE A 336 -18.67 15.85 -15.67
N LYS A 337 -19.58 15.44 -14.78
CA LYS A 337 -19.86 14.02 -14.48
C LYS A 337 -20.78 13.35 -15.50
N ASP A 338 -21.68 14.14 -16.07
CA ASP A 338 -22.65 13.66 -17.04
C ASP A 338 -21.98 13.55 -18.42
N ALA A 339 -21.55 12.33 -18.77
CA ALA A 339 -20.93 12.05 -20.06
C ALA A 339 -21.91 12.15 -21.25
N ASP A 340 -23.22 12.10 -20.97
CA ASP A 340 -24.27 12.18 -21.99
C ASP A 340 -24.81 13.62 -22.17
N SER A 341 -24.21 14.59 -21.47
CA SER A 341 -24.61 15.99 -21.57
C SER A 341 -24.54 16.50 -23.03
N PRO A 342 -25.60 17.05 -23.59
CA PRO A 342 -25.61 17.53 -24.97
C PRO A 342 -24.66 18.71 -25.21
N THR A 343 -24.21 19.39 -24.16
CA THR A 343 -23.27 20.52 -24.24
C THR A 343 -21.84 20.15 -23.88
N LEU A 344 -21.57 18.87 -23.49
CA LEU A 344 -20.28 18.44 -22.97
C LEU A 344 -19.09 18.87 -23.84
N GLU A 345 -19.15 18.60 -25.14
CA GLU A 345 -18.07 18.98 -26.04
C GLU A 345 -17.90 20.49 -26.19
N GLN A 346 -19.01 21.23 -26.22
CA GLN A 346 -18.98 22.69 -26.31
C GLN A 346 -18.41 23.32 -25.03
N ASP A 347 -18.77 22.79 -23.87
CA ASP A 347 -18.30 23.24 -22.58
C ASP A 347 -16.78 22.98 -22.43
N ILE A 348 -16.31 21.79 -22.84
CA ILE A 348 -14.88 21.46 -22.86
C ILE A 348 -14.11 22.42 -23.79
N ALA A 349 -14.58 22.61 -25.02
CA ALA A 349 -13.94 23.50 -25.98
C ALA A 349 -13.88 24.94 -25.46
N LYS A 350 -14.96 25.41 -24.84
CA LYS A 350 -15.02 26.77 -24.27
C LYS A 350 -14.10 26.94 -23.06
N ALA A 351 -14.02 25.94 -22.18
CA ALA A 351 -13.11 25.96 -21.05
C ALA A 351 -11.63 26.06 -21.51
N ILE A 352 -11.26 25.31 -22.54
CA ILE A 352 -9.93 25.35 -23.13
C ILE A 352 -9.64 26.73 -23.74
N GLU A 353 -10.59 27.33 -24.49
CA GLU A 353 -10.48 28.69 -25.03
C GLU A 353 -10.23 29.72 -23.92
N LEU A 354 -10.96 29.62 -22.81
CA LEU A 354 -10.79 30.49 -21.63
C LEU A 354 -9.41 30.31 -21.00
N GLY A 355 -8.92 29.07 -20.87
CA GLY A 355 -7.55 28.79 -20.42
C GLY A 355 -6.51 29.52 -21.24
N ASN A 356 -6.60 29.39 -22.56
CA ASN A 356 -5.68 30.08 -23.50
C ASN A 356 -5.80 31.60 -23.40
N LYS A 357 -7.02 32.12 -23.27
CA LYS A 357 -7.29 33.57 -23.17
C LYS A 357 -6.68 34.20 -21.91
N TYR A 358 -6.78 33.52 -20.77
CA TYR A 358 -6.30 34.02 -19.48
C TYR A 358 -4.89 33.49 -19.09
N GLY A 359 -4.26 32.65 -19.93
CA GLY A 359 -2.97 32.06 -19.63
C GLY A 359 -3.00 31.06 -18.46
N GLY A 360 -4.14 30.39 -18.26
CA GLY A 360 -4.35 29.39 -17.21
C GLY A 360 -4.21 27.97 -17.74
N ARG A 361 -3.94 27.07 -16.84
CA ARG A 361 -3.82 25.61 -17.10
C ARG A 361 -5.17 24.95 -16.86
N VAL A 362 -5.89 24.60 -17.94
CA VAL A 362 -7.17 23.92 -17.86
C VAL A 362 -6.98 22.43 -18.08
N PHE A 363 -7.25 21.65 -17.03
CA PHE A 363 -7.30 20.20 -17.10
C PHE A 363 -8.74 19.74 -17.33
N ILE A 364 -8.92 18.73 -18.20
CA ILE A 364 -10.23 18.10 -18.44
C ILE A 364 -10.26 16.78 -17.67
N ASN A 365 -11.29 16.60 -16.84
CA ASN A 365 -11.46 15.36 -16.07
C ASN A 365 -12.10 14.27 -16.93
N ASP A 366 -11.54 13.08 -16.97
CA ASP A 366 -11.98 11.83 -17.61
C ASP A 366 -12.13 11.88 -19.15
N HIS A 367 -12.63 12.95 -19.73
CA HIS A 367 -12.95 13.07 -21.16
C HIS A 367 -11.71 13.31 -22.05
N TRP A 368 -10.75 12.39 -21.99
CA TRP A 368 -9.45 12.54 -22.65
C TRP A 368 -9.52 12.66 -24.19
N GLN A 369 -10.50 11.98 -24.86
CA GLN A 369 -10.68 12.10 -26.31
C GLN A 369 -11.03 13.53 -26.72
N LEU A 370 -11.93 14.18 -25.97
CA LEU A 370 -12.32 15.58 -26.21
C LEU A 370 -11.18 16.54 -25.83
N ALA A 371 -10.42 16.21 -24.76
CA ALA A 371 -9.24 16.98 -24.39
C ALA A 371 -8.19 16.98 -25.52
N ILE A 372 -7.94 15.84 -26.15
CA ILE A 372 -7.05 15.73 -27.32
C ILE A 372 -7.65 16.52 -28.50
N LYS A 373 -8.91 16.31 -28.84
CA LYS A 373 -9.59 16.93 -29.97
C LYS A 373 -9.50 18.45 -29.95
N HIS A 374 -9.64 19.05 -28.77
CA HIS A 374 -9.65 20.51 -28.59
C HIS A 374 -8.34 21.10 -28.09
N GLY A 375 -7.29 20.29 -27.92
CA GLY A 375 -5.96 20.76 -27.55
C GLY A 375 -5.90 21.32 -26.12
N ALA A 376 -6.43 20.58 -25.13
CA ALA A 376 -6.36 20.97 -23.74
C ALA A 376 -4.92 21.09 -23.22
N TYR A 377 -4.72 21.81 -22.12
CA TYR A 377 -3.42 21.83 -21.42
C TYR A 377 -3.05 20.45 -20.87
N GLY A 378 -4.04 19.72 -20.37
CA GLY A 378 -3.88 18.38 -19.85
C GLY A 378 -5.20 17.70 -19.53
N VAL A 379 -5.08 16.46 -19.08
CA VAL A 379 -6.18 15.61 -18.63
C VAL A 379 -5.91 15.11 -17.22
N HIS A 380 -6.96 14.94 -16.43
CA HIS A 380 -6.90 14.32 -15.10
C HIS A 380 -7.71 13.04 -15.10
N LEU A 381 -7.09 11.93 -14.67
CA LEU A 381 -7.69 10.60 -14.67
C LEU A 381 -7.68 9.99 -13.27
N GLY A 382 -8.68 9.14 -12.98
CA GLY A 382 -8.70 8.27 -11.82
C GLY A 382 -7.99 6.94 -12.10
N GLN A 383 -7.90 6.09 -11.07
CA GLN A 383 -7.25 4.76 -11.17
C GLN A 383 -8.00 3.80 -12.11
N GLU A 384 -9.32 3.92 -12.18
CA GLU A 384 -10.18 3.09 -13.05
C GLU A 384 -9.96 3.46 -14.52
N ASP A 385 -9.77 4.75 -14.81
CA ASP A 385 -9.58 5.27 -16.16
C ASP A 385 -8.25 4.81 -16.77
N LEU A 386 -7.23 4.52 -15.95
CA LEU A 386 -5.94 3.98 -16.42
C LEU A 386 -6.08 2.68 -17.20
N ASN A 387 -7.14 1.90 -16.97
CA ASN A 387 -7.36 0.62 -17.65
C ASN A 387 -8.04 0.77 -19.01
N VAL A 388 -8.63 1.94 -19.30
CA VAL A 388 -9.45 2.17 -20.50
C VAL A 388 -8.99 3.34 -21.35
N ALA A 389 -8.19 4.27 -20.80
CA ALA A 389 -7.67 5.41 -21.53
C ALA A 389 -6.48 5.01 -22.42
N ASP A 390 -6.46 5.54 -23.65
CA ASP A 390 -5.26 5.46 -24.49
C ASP A 390 -4.22 6.48 -24.05
N LEU A 391 -3.36 6.05 -23.11
CA LEU A 391 -2.30 6.88 -22.56
C LEU A 391 -1.26 7.29 -23.62
N ASN A 392 -1.07 6.46 -24.66
CA ASN A 392 -0.18 6.81 -25.76
C ASN A 392 -0.75 7.95 -26.61
N ALA A 393 -2.05 7.92 -26.92
CA ALA A 393 -2.71 9.01 -27.63
C ALA A 393 -2.64 10.33 -26.85
N ILE A 394 -2.87 10.29 -25.53
CA ILE A 394 -2.75 11.46 -24.63
C ILE A 394 -1.33 12.03 -24.68
N LYS A 395 -0.31 11.16 -24.60
CA LYS A 395 1.10 11.54 -24.61
C LYS A 395 1.53 12.10 -25.99
N GLN A 396 1.13 11.44 -27.09
CA GLN A 396 1.44 11.90 -28.46
C GLN A 396 0.79 13.24 -28.76
N ALA A 397 -0.36 13.54 -28.18
CA ALA A 397 -1.00 14.85 -28.28
C ALA A 397 -0.28 15.94 -27.46
N GLY A 398 0.75 15.59 -26.69
CA GLY A 398 1.51 16.52 -25.86
C GLY A 398 0.78 17.00 -24.60
N LEU A 399 -0.31 16.33 -24.22
CA LEU A 399 -1.09 16.70 -23.04
C LEU A 399 -0.36 16.28 -21.76
N ARG A 400 -0.52 17.09 -20.71
CA ARG A 400 -0.12 16.73 -19.35
C ARG A 400 -1.12 15.75 -18.74
N LEU A 401 -0.63 14.82 -17.92
CA LEU A 401 -1.45 13.84 -17.24
C LEU A 401 -1.39 14.06 -15.73
N GLY A 402 -2.53 14.31 -15.11
CA GLY A 402 -2.70 14.24 -13.66
C GLY A 402 -3.36 12.94 -13.24
N LEU A 403 -2.90 12.33 -12.15
CA LEU A 403 -3.46 11.09 -11.63
C LEU A 403 -3.90 11.23 -10.18
N SER A 404 -5.13 10.80 -9.88
CA SER A 404 -5.64 10.63 -8.51
C SER A 404 -5.10 9.36 -7.87
N THR A 405 -4.74 9.44 -6.58
CA THR A 405 -4.26 8.31 -5.79
C THR A 405 -4.86 8.31 -4.38
N HIS A 406 -5.18 7.13 -3.85
CA HIS A 406 -5.88 6.93 -2.58
C HIS A 406 -5.11 6.03 -1.60
N GLY A 407 -3.79 5.97 -1.71
CA GLY A 407 -2.92 5.15 -0.87
C GLY A 407 -1.57 4.87 -1.51
N PHE A 408 -0.74 4.08 -0.81
CA PHE A 408 0.60 3.74 -1.29
C PHE A 408 0.58 2.89 -2.56
N TYR A 409 -0.34 1.92 -2.65
CA TYR A 409 -0.47 1.08 -3.82
C TYR A 409 -0.78 1.91 -5.08
N GLU A 410 -1.80 2.76 -5.02
CA GLU A 410 -2.20 3.59 -6.16
C GLU A 410 -1.15 4.65 -6.50
N MET A 411 -0.45 5.19 -5.50
CA MET A 411 0.65 6.11 -5.69
C MET A 411 1.80 5.46 -6.47
N LEU A 412 2.20 4.24 -6.09
CA LEU A 412 3.28 3.51 -6.79
C LEU A 412 2.83 3.02 -8.17
N ARG A 413 1.57 2.62 -8.32
CA ARG A 413 0.98 2.31 -9.61
C ARG A 413 1.04 3.52 -10.54
N ALA A 414 0.61 4.67 -10.06
CA ALA A 414 0.66 5.93 -10.82
C ALA A 414 2.10 6.34 -11.17
N HIS A 415 3.07 6.07 -10.28
CA HIS A 415 4.49 6.33 -10.53
C HIS A 415 5.03 5.57 -11.76
N ASN A 416 4.54 4.38 -12.05
CA ASN A 416 4.92 3.63 -13.26
C ASN A 416 4.64 4.43 -14.54
N TYR A 417 3.56 5.20 -14.59
CA TYR A 417 3.14 5.96 -15.77
C TYR A 417 3.84 7.31 -15.93
N ARG A 418 4.66 7.72 -14.95
CA ARG A 418 5.37 9.00 -14.92
C ARG A 418 4.49 10.19 -15.31
N PRO A 419 3.41 10.44 -14.55
CA PRO A 419 2.47 11.50 -14.86
C PRO A 419 3.09 12.89 -14.69
N SER A 420 2.38 13.93 -15.12
CA SER A 420 2.80 15.31 -14.94
C SER A 420 2.62 15.81 -13.50
N TYR A 421 1.66 15.25 -12.75
CA TYR A 421 1.49 15.47 -11.32
C TYR A 421 0.70 14.33 -10.65
N LEU A 422 0.83 14.21 -9.33
CA LEU A 422 0.07 13.27 -8.50
C LEU A 422 -0.88 14.03 -7.56
N ALA A 423 -2.14 13.58 -7.51
CA ALA A 423 -3.13 14.11 -6.58
C ALA A 423 -3.44 13.06 -5.49
N PHE A 424 -3.26 13.47 -4.23
CA PHE A 424 -3.51 12.66 -3.04
C PHE A 424 -4.85 13.02 -2.43
N GLY A 425 -5.76 12.08 -2.31
CA GLY A 425 -7.09 12.30 -1.74
C GLY A 425 -7.82 11.01 -1.34
N ALA A 426 -9.00 11.13 -0.71
CA ALA A 426 -9.47 12.36 -0.07
C ALA A 426 -8.74 12.58 1.25
N ILE A 427 -8.31 13.82 1.53
CA ILE A 427 -7.62 14.13 2.80
C ILE A 427 -8.62 14.16 3.94
N TYR A 428 -9.78 14.74 3.73
CA TYR A 428 -10.89 14.77 4.70
C TYR A 428 -12.17 14.20 4.09
N PRO A 429 -13.16 13.83 4.92
CA PRO A 429 -14.46 13.40 4.44
C PRO A 429 -15.07 14.42 3.47
N THR A 430 -15.63 13.92 2.38
CA THR A 430 -16.22 14.74 1.31
C THR A 430 -17.50 14.10 0.82
N THR A 431 -18.42 14.92 0.32
CA THR A 431 -19.67 14.49 -0.32
C THR A 431 -19.62 14.57 -1.85
N THR A 432 -18.52 15.11 -2.40
CA THR A 432 -18.35 15.29 -3.85
C THR A 432 -18.15 13.97 -4.59
N LYS A 433 -17.51 12.99 -3.93
CA LYS A 433 -17.33 11.60 -4.38
C LYS A 433 -17.49 10.70 -3.15
N ASP A 434 -18.07 9.50 -3.30
CA ASP A 434 -18.04 8.51 -2.22
C ASP A 434 -16.59 8.05 -2.01
N MET A 435 -16.07 8.37 -0.82
CA MET A 435 -14.71 8.07 -0.39
C MET A 435 -14.71 7.24 0.90
N THR A 436 -15.81 6.50 1.15
CA THR A 436 -15.93 5.63 2.31
C THR A 436 -14.76 4.64 2.35
N GLY A 437 -14.02 4.63 3.46
CA GLY A 437 -12.82 3.79 3.64
C GLY A 437 -11.55 4.27 2.92
N GLN A 438 -11.60 5.38 2.17
CA GLN A 438 -10.47 5.91 1.39
C GLN A 438 -9.97 7.28 1.90
N ILE A 439 -10.35 7.67 3.12
CA ILE A 439 -9.85 8.92 3.70
C ILE A 439 -8.39 8.73 4.14
N GLN A 440 -7.51 9.59 3.62
CA GLN A 440 -6.08 9.49 3.86
C GLN A 440 -5.65 10.23 5.13
N GLY A 441 -6.21 11.40 5.37
CA GLY A 441 -5.81 12.27 6.49
C GLY A 441 -4.43 12.89 6.32
N LEU A 442 -4.08 13.79 7.22
CA LEU A 442 -2.78 14.50 7.20
C LEU A 442 -1.60 13.56 7.54
N GLU A 443 -1.82 12.52 8.34
CA GLU A 443 -0.76 11.58 8.71
C GLU A 443 -0.19 10.89 7.47
N LYS A 444 -1.06 10.32 6.62
CA LYS A 444 -0.60 9.68 5.38
C LYS A 444 -0.07 10.70 4.36
N LEU A 445 -0.67 11.89 4.27
CA LEU A 445 -0.18 12.94 3.37
C LEU A 445 1.27 13.35 3.70
N ARG A 446 1.63 13.42 4.99
CA ARG A 446 3.02 13.67 5.42
C ARG A 446 4.01 12.58 5.02
N HIS A 447 3.53 11.36 4.73
CA HIS A 447 4.37 10.29 4.16
C HIS A 447 4.41 10.35 2.62
N PHE A 448 3.29 10.64 1.95
CA PHE A 448 3.23 10.68 0.49
C PHE A 448 4.07 11.81 -0.10
N VAL A 449 3.98 13.00 0.48
CA VAL A 449 4.64 14.19 -0.06
C VAL A 449 6.17 14.02 -0.15
N PRO A 450 6.90 13.66 0.92
CA PRO A 450 8.35 13.47 0.84
C PRO A 450 8.77 12.39 -0.15
N LEU A 451 7.97 11.33 -0.31
CA LEU A 451 8.27 10.24 -1.23
C LEU A 451 8.21 10.66 -2.69
N MET A 452 7.29 11.57 -3.05
CA MET A 452 6.97 11.89 -4.45
C MET A 452 7.34 13.31 -4.87
N HIS A 453 7.55 14.24 -3.94
CA HIS A 453 7.77 15.66 -4.25
C HIS A 453 9.03 15.92 -5.10
N ALA A 454 10.05 15.07 -4.99
CA ALA A 454 11.25 15.19 -5.82
C ALA A 454 11.01 14.77 -7.28
N GLU A 455 10.02 13.93 -7.54
CA GLU A 455 9.71 13.38 -8.86
C GLU A 455 8.56 14.14 -9.56
N TYR A 456 7.57 14.64 -8.79
CA TYR A 456 6.34 15.21 -9.30
C TYR A 456 5.88 16.44 -8.51
N PRO A 457 5.22 17.42 -9.16
CA PRO A 457 4.28 18.31 -8.47
C PRO A 457 3.22 17.46 -7.76
N THR A 458 2.96 17.77 -6.48
CA THR A 458 2.00 17.05 -5.64
C THR A 458 0.79 17.91 -5.33
N VAL A 459 -0.39 17.32 -5.35
CA VAL A 459 -1.68 17.99 -5.09
C VAL A 459 -2.40 17.27 -3.97
N ALA A 460 -2.90 17.99 -2.97
CA ALA A 460 -3.81 17.46 -1.96
C ALA A 460 -5.25 17.85 -2.29
N ILE A 461 -6.18 16.89 -2.23
CA ILE A 461 -7.60 17.11 -2.55
C ILE A 461 -8.52 16.35 -1.60
N GLY A 462 -9.75 16.82 -1.49
CA GLY A 462 -10.86 16.15 -0.79
C GLY A 462 -11.16 16.72 0.59
N GLY A 463 -12.32 17.36 0.71
CA GLY A 463 -12.83 17.92 1.95
C GLY A 463 -12.01 19.10 2.51
N ILE A 464 -11.21 19.75 1.68
CA ILE A 464 -10.37 20.89 2.07
C ILE A 464 -11.18 22.17 1.91
N ASP A 465 -11.28 22.93 3.00
CA ASP A 465 -11.87 24.25 3.09
C ASP A 465 -10.84 25.29 3.57
N LEU A 466 -11.24 26.54 3.72
CA LEU A 466 -10.34 27.60 4.17
C LEU A 466 -9.70 27.30 5.53
N ALA A 467 -10.46 26.72 6.48
CA ALA A 467 -9.95 26.44 7.81
C ALA A 467 -8.86 25.35 7.82
N ARG A 468 -8.92 24.42 6.87
CA ARG A 468 -8.01 23.27 6.74
C ARG A 468 -6.84 23.52 5.78
N SER A 469 -6.97 24.50 4.86
CA SER A 469 -6.00 24.71 3.77
C SER A 469 -4.59 25.00 4.26
N SER A 470 -4.44 25.78 5.35
CA SER A 470 -3.13 26.11 5.92
C SER A 470 -2.40 24.90 6.51
N GLU A 471 -3.10 24.01 7.23
CA GLU A 471 -2.46 22.78 7.77
C GLU A 471 -2.14 21.75 6.69
N VAL A 472 -2.94 21.71 5.60
CA VAL A 472 -2.64 20.90 4.42
C VAL A 472 -1.38 21.42 3.73
N ALA A 473 -1.28 22.73 3.49
CA ALA A 473 -0.09 23.35 2.89
C ALA A 473 1.16 23.12 3.76
N ALA A 474 1.03 23.14 5.09
CA ALA A 474 2.12 22.87 6.02
C ALA A 474 2.69 21.43 5.94
N THR A 475 2.06 20.51 5.21
CA THR A 475 2.64 19.18 4.91
C THR A 475 3.75 19.24 3.85
N GLY A 476 3.95 20.39 3.19
CA GLY A 476 4.89 20.57 2.09
C GLY A 476 4.33 20.12 0.72
N VAL A 477 3.01 19.85 0.64
CA VAL A 477 2.35 19.57 -0.65
C VAL A 477 2.45 20.78 -1.56
N GLY A 478 2.76 20.57 -2.84
CA GLY A 478 3.00 21.65 -3.81
C GLY A 478 1.73 22.39 -4.25
N SER A 479 0.54 21.83 -4.01
CA SER A 479 -0.74 22.44 -4.42
C SER A 479 -1.90 21.95 -3.54
N VAL A 480 -2.86 22.81 -3.32
CA VAL A 480 -4.11 22.50 -2.61
C VAL A 480 -5.29 22.64 -3.56
N ALA A 481 -5.99 21.51 -3.79
CA ALA A 481 -7.16 21.51 -4.66
C ALA A 481 -8.47 21.59 -3.86
N VAL A 482 -9.36 22.46 -4.32
CA VAL A 482 -10.65 22.74 -3.68
C VAL A 482 -11.81 22.70 -4.68
N VAL A 483 -13.00 22.37 -4.19
CA VAL A 483 -14.26 22.40 -4.95
C VAL A 483 -15.20 23.38 -4.25
N ARG A 484 -15.93 22.91 -3.24
CA ARG A 484 -16.97 23.64 -2.53
C ARG A 484 -16.50 24.88 -1.77
N ALA A 485 -15.22 24.91 -1.38
CA ALA A 485 -14.62 26.09 -0.74
C ALA A 485 -14.71 27.35 -1.62
N ILE A 486 -14.87 27.18 -2.94
CA ILE A 486 -15.12 28.26 -3.90
C ILE A 486 -16.59 28.27 -4.31
N THR A 487 -17.16 27.14 -4.77
CA THR A 487 -18.48 27.12 -5.42
C THR A 487 -19.66 27.31 -4.45
N GLU A 488 -19.48 27.03 -3.17
CA GLU A 488 -20.49 27.25 -2.12
C GLU A 488 -20.22 28.49 -1.25
N ALA A 489 -19.19 29.29 -1.59
CA ALA A 489 -18.86 30.51 -0.85
C ALA A 489 -19.85 31.61 -1.14
N GLN A 490 -20.19 32.45 -0.12
CA GLN A 490 -21.03 33.63 -0.31
C GLN A 490 -20.41 34.67 -1.26
N SER A 491 -19.08 34.76 -1.27
CA SER A 491 -18.29 35.57 -2.21
C SER A 491 -17.15 34.71 -2.72
N PRO A 492 -17.29 34.06 -3.88
CA PRO A 492 -16.27 33.21 -4.47
C PRO A 492 -14.93 33.90 -4.71
N GLU A 493 -14.95 35.15 -5.16
CA GLU A 493 -13.75 35.95 -5.39
C GLU A 493 -12.97 36.17 -4.08
N GLN A 494 -13.66 36.52 -3.00
CA GLN A 494 -13.02 36.70 -1.69
C GLN A 494 -12.53 35.37 -1.13
N ALA A 495 -13.26 34.27 -1.37
CA ALA A 495 -12.82 32.93 -0.98
C ALA A 495 -11.52 32.52 -1.67
N ILE A 496 -11.38 32.81 -2.97
CA ILE A 496 -10.14 32.57 -3.72
C ILE A 496 -8.96 33.33 -3.09
N ILE A 497 -9.15 34.65 -2.81
CA ILE A 497 -8.10 35.47 -2.18
C ILE A 497 -7.67 34.85 -0.83
N ASN A 498 -8.66 34.53 0.02
CA ASN A 498 -8.38 33.96 1.34
C ASN A 498 -7.69 32.60 1.26
N LEU A 499 -8.09 31.74 0.33
CA LEU A 499 -7.46 30.42 0.11
C LEU A 499 -6.01 30.56 -0.36
N LYS A 500 -5.74 31.44 -1.34
CA LYS A 500 -4.37 31.73 -1.79
C LYS A 500 -3.49 32.20 -0.63
N GLN A 501 -3.96 33.13 0.18
CA GLN A 501 -3.24 33.58 1.38
C GLN A 501 -2.98 32.44 2.38
N ALA A 502 -3.99 31.59 2.63
CA ALA A 502 -3.88 30.50 3.58
C ALA A 502 -2.87 29.41 3.16
N ILE A 503 -2.65 29.22 1.85
CA ILE A 503 -1.64 28.29 1.33
C ILE A 503 -0.28 28.96 1.04
N GLY A 504 -0.13 30.27 1.30
CA GLY A 504 1.11 31.01 1.09
C GLY A 504 1.36 31.46 -0.36
N GLU A 505 0.35 31.39 -1.23
CA GLU A 505 0.41 31.90 -2.61
C GLU A 505 0.22 33.44 -2.60
N GLN A 506 1.14 34.16 -3.26
CA GLN A 506 1.10 35.65 -3.34
C GLN A 506 0.22 36.16 -4.49
#